data_53ee16fc96f23ce1ef17c5f3b6e60dfa
#
_entry.id   53ee16fc96f23ce1ef17c5f3b6e60dfa
#
_cell.length_a   1.000
_cell.length_b   1.000
_cell.length_c   1.000
_cell.angle_alpha   90.00
_cell.angle_beta   90.00
_cell.angle_gamma   90.00
#
_symmetry.space_group_name_H-M   'P 1'
#
loop_
_entity.id
_entity.type
_entity.pdbx_description
1 polymer ?
#
loop_
_entity_poly.entity_id
_entity_poly.type
_entity_poly.pdbx_seq_one_letter_code
_entity_poly.pdbx_strand_id
1 'polypeptide(L)'
;MTNETNSSPSIVIRSFQTSDLAQCQALFSAGHMSYGDAKKYIDYAMRKDMSDIDKNYMQVTNGHWWVAVSTDDNQIIGQIAILPLKIGDPSYYKTMSADERDQTCELVRLGVASDAQRFGLGKKLLSTLSEFARERGFNQVHVTTLTSMDKACAFYERNGFVKGYIEKHARNDIEDGSSGCPILDPKVTIPEEDQRLMKMRPDESGFLYVQHYSRKL
;
A
#
# COMPACT_ATOMS: atom_id res chain seq x y z
N MET A 1 21.94 -17.40 -33.55
CA MET A 1 21.74 -17.41 -32.07
C MET A 1 22.07 -16.01 -31.60
N THR A 2 21.06 -15.18 -31.47
CA THR A 2 21.20 -13.81 -30.97
C THR A 2 21.27 -13.88 -29.44
N ASN A 3 22.42 -13.54 -28.87
CA ASN A 3 22.57 -13.31 -27.43
C ASN A 3 21.73 -12.06 -27.08
N GLU A 4 20.52 -12.26 -26.62
CA GLU A 4 19.82 -11.22 -25.88
C GLU A 4 20.56 -10.98 -24.58
N THR A 5 21.36 -9.93 -24.57
CA THR A 5 21.96 -9.40 -23.33
C THR A 5 20.80 -8.92 -22.45
N ASN A 6 20.50 -9.72 -21.43
CA ASN A 6 19.49 -9.43 -20.40
C ASN A 6 20.03 -8.33 -19.49
N SER A 7 20.26 -7.12 -20.03
CA SER A 7 20.64 -5.96 -19.23
C SER A 7 19.43 -5.52 -18.42
N SER A 8 19.61 -5.39 -17.10
CA SER A 8 18.56 -4.81 -16.24
C SER A 8 18.20 -3.43 -16.79
N PRO A 9 16.91 -3.10 -16.91
CA PRO A 9 16.51 -1.79 -17.38
C PRO A 9 17.14 -0.70 -16.51
N SER A 10 17.55 0.39 -17.12
CA SER A 10 17.97 1.58 -16.37
C SER A 10 16.72 2.20 -15.74
N ILE A 11 16.70 2.37 -14.43
CA ILE A 11 15.52 2.81 -13.67
C ILE A 11 15.86 4.06 -12.88
N VAL A 12 15.02 5.08 -13.00
CA VAL A 12 15.09 6.32 -12.23
C VAL A 12 13.87 6.41 -11.31
N ILE A 13 14.11 6.67 -10.02
CA ILE A 13 13.03 7.02 -9.07
C ILE A 13 13.00 8.54 -8.95
N ARG A 14 11.83 9.12 -9.19
CA ARG A 14 11.59 10.56 -9.11
C ARG A 14 10.21 10.90 -8.55
N SER A 15 10.01 12.14 -8.18
CA SER A 15 8.70 12.66 -7.80
C SER A 15 7.70 12.53 -8.95
N PHE A 16 6.45 12.32 -8.59
CA PHE A 16 5.31 12.33 -9.51
C PHE A 16 5.22 13.67 -10.26
N GLN A 17 4.81 13.60 -11.51
CA GLN A 17 4.44 14.73 -12.35
C GLN A 17 3.00 14.50 -12.86
N THR A 18 2.25 15.57 -13.13
CA THR A 18 0.86 15.46 -13.56
C THR A 18 0.68 14.61 -14.83
N SER A 19 1.67 14.60 -15.71
CA SER A 19 1.70 13.73 -16.90
C SER A 19 1.75 12.23 -16.59
N ASP A 20 2.11 11.85 -15.36
CA ASP A 20 2.24 10.44 -14.93
C ASP A 20 0.90 9.82 -14.54
N LEU A 21 -0.14 10.65 -14.33
CA LEU A 21 -1.41 10.23 -13.74
C LEU A 21 -1.99 8.97 -14.39
N ALA A 22 -2.10 8.97 -15.70
CA ALA A 22 -2.69 7.85 -16.44
C ALA A 22 -1.91 6.53 -16.26
N GLN A 23 -0.56 6.61 -16.27
CA GLN A 23 0.28 5.44 -16.07
C GLN A 23 0.23 4.94 -14.62
N CYS A 24 0.18 5.84 -13.63
CA CYS A 24 0.01 5.49 -12.23
C CYS A 24 -1.33 4.78 -11.98
N GLN A 25 -2.42 5.29 -12.56
CA GLN A 25 -3.74 4.67 -12.49
C GLN A 25 -3.76 3.28 -13.15
N ALA A 26 -3.12 3.13 -14.31
CA ALA A 26 -3.01 1.86 -15.02
C ALA A 26 -2.22 0.83 -14.20
N LEU A 27 -1.07 1.22 -13.63
CA LEU A 27 -0.25 0.36 -12.77
C LEU A 27 -1.01 -0.10 -11.52
N PHE A 28 -1.74 0.82 -10.87
CA PHE A 28 -2.58 0.51 -9.72
C PHE A 28 -3.67 -0.52 -10.07
N SER A 29 -4.39 -0.28 -11.17
CA SER A 29 -5.45 -1.18 -11.64
C SER A 29 -4.91 -2.58 -11.95
N ALA A 30 -3.83 -2.68 -12.72
CA ALA A 30 -3.21 -3.94 -13.09
C ALA A 30 -2.75 -4.74 -11.85
N GLY A 31 -2.16 -4.06 -10.87
CA GLY A 31 -1.74 -4.67 -9.62
C GLY A 31 -2.90 -5.29 -8.84
N HIS A 32 -4.02 -4.59 -8.73
CA HIS A 32 -5.18 -5.06 -7.96
C HIS A 32 -5.99 -6.11 -8.70
N MET A 33 -6.15 -6.01 -10.02
CA MET A 33 -6.85 -7.04 -10.81
C MET A 33 -6.22 -8.43 -10.69
N SER A 34 -4.95 -8.52 -10.37
CA SER A 34 -4.26 -9.79 -10.14
C SER A 34 -4.72 -10.53 -8.87
N TYR A 35 -5.46 -9.88 -7.97
CA TYR A 35 -5.92 -10.43 -6.70
C TYR A 35 -7.43 -10.75 -6.65
N GLY A 36 -8.08 -10.94 -7.80
CA GLY A 36 -9.49 -11.29 -7.90
C GLY A 36 -10.39 -10.11 -8.24
N ASP A 37 -11.66 -10.13 -7.79
CA ASP A 37 -12.63 -9.08 -8.09
C ASP A 37 -12.36 -7.81 -7.27
N ALA A 38 -11.38 -7.04 -7.73
CA ALA A 38 -11.03 -5.75 -7.14
C ALA A 38 -11.71 -4.56 -7.83
N LYS A 39 -12.63 -4.81 -8.80
CA LYS A 39 -13.20 -3.74 -9.62
C LYS A 39 -13.83 -2.62 -8.78
N LYS A 40 -14.66 -2.96 -7.81
CA LYS A 40 -15.30 -1.96 -6.94
C LYS A 40 -14.28 -1.10 -6.17
N TYR A 41 -13.24 -1.72 -5.65
CA TYR A 41 -12.16 -1.01 -4.96
C TYR A 41 -11.36 -0.12 -5.91
N ILE A 42 -11.05 -0.60 -7.12
CA ILE A 42 -10.39 0.19 -8.15
C ILE A 42 -11.26 1.39 -8.53
N ASP A 43 -12.55 1.18 -8.82
CA ASP A 43 -13.48 2.24 -9.18
C ASP A 43 -13.63 3.28 -8.03
N TYR A 44 -13.63 2.81 -6.78
CA TYR A 44 -13.63 3.70 -5.61
C TYR A 44 -12.36 4.55 -5.55
N ALA A 45 -11.17 3.94 -5.64
CA ALA A 45 -9.90 4.65 -5.61
C ALA A 45 -9.78 5.67 -6.75
N MET A 46 -10.22 5.31 -7.97
CA MET A 46 -10.22 6.19 -9.14
C MET A 46 -11.12 7.41 -8.97
N ARG A 47 -12.19 7.31 -8.19
CA ARG A 47 -13.06 8.46 -7.87
C ARG A 47 -12.57 9.27 -6.67
N LYS A 48 -11.68 8.71 -5.86
CA LYS A 48 -11.15 9.32 -4.63
C LYS A 48 -9.72 9.82 -4.85
N ASP A 49 -8.79 9.22 -4.18
CA ASP A 49 -7.42 9.69 -4.10
C ASP A 49 -6.61 9.54 -5.40
N MET A 50 -6.97 8.55 -6.23
CA MET A 50 -6.33 8.35 -7.54
C MET A 50 -6.90 9.27 -8.63
N SER A 51 -7.97 10.03 -8.38
CA SER A 51 -8.52 10.97 -9.36
C SER A 51 -7.60 12.16 -9.62
N ASP A 52 -6.86 12.58 -8.59
CA ASP A 52 -5.96 13.73 -8.63
C ASP A 52 -4.81 13.49 -7.63
N ILE A 53 -3.74 12.86 -8.11
CA ILE A 53 -2.56 12.54 -7.29
C ILE A 53 -1.86 13.82 -6.82
N ASP A 54 -1.83 14.86 -7.64
CA ASP A 54 -1.20 16.12 -7.26
C ASP A 54 -1.87 16.71 -6.01
N LYS A 55 -3.18 16.90 -6.08
CA LYS A 55 -3.98 17.44 -4.98
C LYS A 55 -3.95 16.56 -3.73
N ASN A 56 -4.12 15.24 -3.90
CA ASN A 56 -4.34 14.32 -2.79
C ASN A 56 -3.05 13.85 -2.11
N TYR A 57 -1.88 14.07 -2.73
CA TYR A 57 -0.58 13.66 -2.21
C TYR A 57 0.48 14.74 -2.27
N MET A 58 0.70 15.39 -3.43
CA MET A 58 1.81 16.33 -3.59
C MET A 58 1.55 17.67 -2.88
N GLN A 59 0.30 18.11 -2.82
CA GLN A 59 -0.11 19.35 -2.12
C GLN A 59 -0.41 19.11 -0.62
N VAL A 60 -0.39 17.88 -0.15
CA VAL A 60 -0.58 17.56 1.28
C VAL A 60 0.72 17.81 2.03
N THR A 61 0.65 18.56 3.13
CA THR A 61 1.81 18.77 4.01
C THR A 61 2.39 17.43 4.47
N ASN A 62 3.66 17.18 4.20
CA ASN A 62 4.37 15.92 4.44
C ASN A 62 3.81 14.71 3.65
N GLY A 63 2.94 14.96 2.68
CA GLY A 63 2.57 13.96 1.67
C GLY A 63 3.54 13.97 0.50
N HIS A 64 3.66 12.85 -0.21
CA HIS A 64 4.45 12.77 -1.44
C HIS A 64 4.13 11.51 -2.23
N TRP A 65 4.45 11.55 -3.54
CA TRP A 65 4.33 10.40 -4.43
C TRP A 65 5.57 10.26 -5.30
N TRP A 66 6.12 9.07 -5.38
CA TRP A 66 7.24 8.73 -6.26
C TRP A 66 6.83 7.72 -7.31
N VAL A 67 7.46 7.84 -8.46
CA VAL A 67 7.40 6.89 -9.57
C VAL A 67 8.77 6.34 -9.89
N ALA A 68 8.83 5.07 -10.25
CA ALA A 68 10.00 4.44 -10.83
C ALA A 68 9.78 4.30 -12.32
N VAL A 69 10.63 4.95 -13.10
CA VAL A 69 10.51 5.05 -14.55
C VAL A 69 11.63 4.24 -15.20
N SER A 70 11.27 3.37 -16.12
CA SER A 70 12.22 2.76 -17.06
C SER A 70 12.70 3.81 -18.05
N THR A 71 14.02 3.99 -18.16
CA THR A 71 14.57 4.99 -19.10
C THR A 71 14.59 4.52 -20.54
N ASP A 72 14.34 3.22 -20.77
CA ASP A 72 14.41 2.62 -22.10
C ASP A 72 13.15 2.98 -22.93
N ASP A 73 12.00 3.04 -22.27
CA ASP A 73 10.70 3.27 -22.91
C ASP A 73 9.83 4.33 -22.20
N ASN A 74 10.37 4.96 -21.15
CA ASN A 74 9.69 5.98 -20.35
C ASN A 74 8.40 5.46 -19.66
N GLN A 75 8.32 4.16 -19.40
CA GLN A 75 7.18 3.56 -18.71
C GLN A 75 7.34 3.63 -17.20
N ILE A 76 6.25 3.90 -16.48
CA ILE A 76 6.18 3.81 -15.03
C ILE A 76 6.00 2.34 -14.64
N ILE A 77 7.04 1.77 -14.04
CA ILE A 77 7.11 0.37 -13.63
C ILE A 77 7.03 0.19 -12.10
N GLY A 78 6.90 1.29 -11.36
CA GLY A 78 6.71 1.26 -9.92
C GLY A 78 6.21 2.59 -9.39
N GLN A 79 5.53 2.55 -8.25
CA GLN A 79 5.05 3.73 -7.56
C GLN A 79 4.94 3.48 -6.05
N ILE A 80 5.01 4.54 -5.26
CA ILE A 80 4.80 4.53 -3.82
C ILE A 80 4.39 5.93 -3.36
N ALA A 81 3.53 6.01 -2.36
CA ALA A 81 3.14 7.28 -1.77
C ALA A 81 3.20 7.25 -0.24
N ILE A 82 3.33 8.43 0.34
CA ILE A 82 3.33 8.69 1.78
C ILE A 82 2.29 9.76 2.10
N LEU A 83 1.60 9.57 3.21
CA LEU A 83 0.74 10.58 3.84
C LEU A 83 1.02 10.62 5.35
N PRO A 84 0.80 11.75 6.03
CA PRO A 84 0.65 11.75 7.48
C PRO A 84 -0.49 10.82 7.87
N LEU A 85 -0.36 10.12 9.00
CA LEU A 85 -1.41 9.24 9.49
C LEU A 85 -2.68 10.05 9.74
N LYS A 86 -3.80 9.66 9.12
CA LYS A 86 -5.06 10.42 9.23
C LYS A 86 -5.61 10.36 10.64
N ILE A 87 -5.85 11.54 11.20
CA ILE A 87 -6.59 11.67 12.45
C ILE A 87 -8.06 11.37 12.14
N GLY A 88 -8.63 10.36 12.76
CA GLY A 88 -10.09 10.11 12.67
C GLY A 88 -10.51 8.83 12.01
N ASP A 89 -9.60 7.99 11.59
CA ASP A 89 -9.94 6.66 11.17
C ASP A 89 -10.01 5.68 12.35
N PRO A 90 -10.73 4.61 12.11
CA PRO A 90 -11.42 3.85 13.14
C PRO A 90 -10.45 3.11 14.05
N SER A 91 -10.99 2.59 15.04
CA SER A 91 -10.56 1.57 16.00
C SER A 91 -9.05 1.37 16.22
N TYR A 92 -8.22 1.15 15.19
CA TYR A 92 -6.77 0.91 15.35
C TYR A 92 -6.02 2.15 15.86
N TYR A 93 -6.25 3.31 15.29
CA TYR A 93 -5.58 4.55 15.68
C TYR A 93 -6.04 5.09 17.04
N LYS A 94 -7.19 4.61 17.55
CA LYS A 94 -7.66 4.95 18.90
C LYS A 94 -6.73 4.44 20.00
N THR A 95 -5.91 3.42 19.71
CA THR A 95 -4.93 2.88 20.65
C THR A 95 -3.62 3.65 20.66
N MET A 96 -3.39 4.54 19.70
CA MET A 96 -2.19 5.36 19.61
C MET A 96 -2.40 6.69 20.34
N SER A 97 -1.40 7.14 21.06
CA SER A 97 -1.37 8.51 21.60
C SER A 97 -1.34 9.54 20.46
N ALA A 98 -1.66 10.81 20.76
CA ALA A 98 -1.57 11.88 19.78
C ALA A 98 -0.15 12.04 19.24
N ASP A 99 0.86 12.00 20.11
CA ASP A 99 2.27 12.12 19.74
C ASP A 99 2.72 10.97 18.83
N GLU A 100 2.28 9.73 19.10
CA GLU A 100 2.59 8.59 18.24
C GLU A 100 1.96 8.75 16.84
N ARG A 101 0.72 9.26 16.76
CA ARG A 101 0.06 9.53 15.47
C ARG A 101 0.79 10.61 14.69
N ASP A 102 1.18 11.70 15.34
CA ASP A 102 1.89 12.81 14.69
C ASP A 102 3.27 12.40 14.19
N GLN A 103 3.91 11.43 14.84
CA GLN A 103 5.19 10.86 14.46
C GLN A 103 5.09 9.67 13.50
N THR A 104 3.89 9.31 13.08
CA THR A 104 3.65 8.16 12.18
C THR A 104 3.17 8.65 10.82
N CYS A 105 3.77 8.15 9.77
CA CYS A 105 3.27 8.31 8.41
C CYS A 105 2.68 7.00 7.88
N GLU A 106 1.85 7.11 6.88
CA GLU A 106 1.22 5.98 6.20
C GLU A 106 1.86 5.77 4.83
N LEU A 107 2.35 4.55 4.59
CA LEU A 107 2.72 4.09 3.27
C LEU A 107 1.47 3.63 2.55
N VAL A 108 1.21 4.23 1.40
CA VAL A 108 0.07 3.88 0.55
C VAL A 108 0.50 3.69 -0.90
N ARG A 109 -0.31 3.00 -1.67
CA ARG A 109 -0.17 2.89 -3.13
C ARG A 109 1.17 2.30 -3.62
N LEU A 110 1.84 1.47 -2.81
CA LEU A 110 3.00 0.72 -3.30
C LEU A 110 2.57 -0.27 -4.38
N GLY A 111 3.10 -0.11 -5.56
CA GLY A 111 2.89 -1.01 -6.69
C GLY A 111 4.15 -1.14 -7.53
N VAL A 112 4.43 -2.34 -8.04
CA VAL A 112 5.53 -2.62 -8.95
C VAL A 112 5.00 -3.54 -10.04
N ALA A 113 5.25 -3.18 -11.31
CA ALA A 113 4.88 -3.99 -12.46
C ALA A 113 5.43 -5.42 -12.33
N SER A 114 4.66 -6.41 -12.74
CA SER A 114 4.95 -7.83 -12.50
C SER A 114 6.30 -8.28 -13.04
N ASP A 115 6.70 -7.77 -14.18
CA ASP A 115 7.98 -8.02 -14.84
C ASP A 115 9.17 -7.30 -14.17
N ALA A 116 8.90 -6.20 -13.45
CA ALA A 116 9.88 -5.41 -12.73
C ALA A 116 10.10 -5.85 -11.26
N GLN A 117 9.26 -6.73 -10.70
CA GLN A 117 9.36 -7.16 -9.30
C GLN A 117 10.71 -7.82 -8.95
N ARG A 118 11.33 -8.51 -9.91
CA ARG A 118 12.63 -9.20 -9.75
C ARG A 118 13.83 -8.26 -9.54
N PHE A 119 13.70 -6.97 -9.84
CA PHE A 119 14.81 -6.00 -9.77
C PHE A 119 14.95 -5.31 -8.41
N GLY A 120 14.25 -5.79 -7.37
CA GLY A 120 14.31 -5.19 -6.02
C GLY A 120 13.69 -3.80 -5.93
N LEU A 121 12.91 -3.41 -6.93
CA LEU A 121 12.37 -2.06 -7.08
C LEU A 121 11.48 -1.63 -5.92
N GLY A 122 10.65 -2.55 -5.39
CA GLY A 122 9.83 -2.28 -4.21
C GLY A 122 10.67 -1.86 -2.99
N LYS A 123 11.84 -2.49 -2.79
CA LYS A 123 12.76 -2.12 -1.70
C LYS A 123 13.39 -0.73 -1.94
N LYS A 124 13.76 -0.41 -3.17
CA LYS A 124 14.30 0.93 -3.52
C LYS A 124 13.25 2.02 -3.26
N LEU A 125 12.01 1.82 -3.72
CA LEU A 125 10.89 2.74 -3.46
C LEU A 125 10.64 2.92 -1.95
N LEU A 126 10.66 1.82 -1.19
CA LEU A 126 10.50 1.86 0.26
C LEU A 126 11.66 2.60 0.95
N SER A 127 12.90 2.49 0.45
CA SER A 127 14.04 3.26 0.95
C SER A 127 13.83 4.75 0.74
N THR A 128 13.46 5.16 -0.48
CA THR A 128 13.15 6.55 -0.82
C THR A 128 12.07 7.14 0.10
N LEU A 129 10.96 6.41 0.30
CA LEU A 129 9.91 6.82 1.24
C LEU A 129 10.46 6.96 2.67
N SER A 130 11.27 6.00 3.12
CA SER A 130 11.78 5.99 4.49
C SER A 130 12.76 7.12 4.78
N GLU A 131 13.58 7.48 3.79
CA GLU A 131 14.49 8.63 3.86
C GLU A 131 13.69 9.93 3.98
N PHE A 132 12.72 10.14 3.10
CA PHE A 132 11.82 11.29 3.16
C PHE A 132 11.07 11.38 4.49
N ALA A 133 10.54 10.25 4.98
CA ALA A 133 9.82 10.21 6.25
C ALA A 133 10.70 10.68 7.43
N ARG A 134 11.96 10.22 7.49
CA ARG A 134 12.92 10.67 8.53
C ARG A 134 13.21 12.18 8.42
N GLU A 135 13.43 12.69 7.20
CA GLU A 135 13.66 14.10 6.94
C GLU A 135 12.49 14.99 7.38
N ARG A 136 11.27 14.43 7.38
CA ARG A 136 10.04 15.10 7.83
C ARG A 136 9.72 14.89 9.32
N GLY A 137 10.60 14.20 10.05
CA GLY A 137 10.46 13.99 11.50
C GLY A 137 9.56 12.81 11.89
N PHE A 138 9.13 11.98 10.93
CA PHE A 138 8.45 10.74 11.26
C PHE A 138 9.44 9.71 11.82
N ASN A 139 9.02 8.96 12.82
CA ASN A 139 9.80 7.87 13.41
C ASN A 139 9.20 6.48 13.16
N GLN A 140 8.01 6.43 12.56
CA GLN A 140 7.30 5.20 12.26
C GLN A 140 6.57 5.28 10.92
N VAL A 141 6.61 4.18 10.16
CA VAL A 141 5.79 3.95 8.97
C VAL A 141 4.74 2.93 9.29
N HIS A 142 3.50 3.23 9.00
CA HIS A 142 2.35 2.34 9.05
C HIS A 142 1.93 1.94 7.62
N VAL A 143 1.41 0.75 7.44
CA VAL A 143 0.82 0.27 6.19
C VAL A 143 -0.24 -0.78 6.45
N THR A 144 -1.26 -0.82 5.61
CA THR A 144 -2.27 -1.87 5.59
C THR A 144 -2.26 -2.65 4.28
N THR A 145 -2.60 -3.93 4.36
CA THR A 145 -2.83 -4.78 3.19
C THR A 145 -3.80 -5.90 3.53
N LEU A 146 -4.42 -6.50 2.52
CA LEU A 146 -5.26 -7.67 2.76
C LEU A 146 -4.41 -8.88 3.18
N THR A 147 -4.90 -9.65 4.14
CA THR A 147 -4.23 -10.88 4.60
C THR A 147 -4.05 -11.91 3.49
N SER A 148 -4.95 -11.91 2.49
CA SER A 148 -4.87 -12.78 1.32
C SER A 148 -3.85 -12.34 0.26
N MET A 149 -3.22 -11.18 0.43
CA MET A 149 -2.15 -10.68 -0.46
C MET A 149 -0.78 -11.17 0.01
N ASP A 150 -0.53 -12.48 -0.09
CA ASP A 150 0.68 -13.15 0.44
C ASP A 150 1.99 -12.47 0.03
N LYS A 151 2.10 -12.03 -1.22
CA LYS A 151 3.31 -11.36 -1.72
C LYS A 151 3.56 -10.03 -1.02
N ALA A 152 2.50 -9.26 -0.76
CA ALA A 152 2.59 -7.98 -0.06
C ALA A 152 2.92 -8.21 1.42
N CYS A 153 2.22 -9.14 2.09
CA CYS A 153 2.50 -9.52 3.48
C CYS A 153 3.97 -9.94 3.64
N ALA A 154 4.43 -10.88 2.82
CA ALA A 154 5.82 -11.35 2.85
C ALA A 154 6.84 -10.23 2.51
N PHE A 155 6.48 -9.27 1.65
CA PHE A 155 7.32 -8.12 1.35
C PHE A 155 7.49 -7.24 2.58
N TYR A 156 6.42 -6.87 3.27
CA TYR A 156 6.48 -6.03 4.45
C TYR A 156 7.27 -6.71 5.58
N GLU A 157 7.00 -7.99 5.87
CA GLU A 157 7.71 -8.74 6.90
C GLU A 157 9.22 -8.81 6.62
N ARG A 158 9.63 -9.12 5.38
CA ARG A 158 11.05 -9.15 4.99
C ARG A 158 11.74 -7.77 5.05
N ASN A 159 10.98 -6.69 5.02
CA ASN A 159 11.50 -5.33 5.14
C ASN A 159 11.35 -4.74 6.56
N GLY A 160 11.16 -5.59 7.56
CA GLY A 160 11.21 -5.22 8.97
C GLY A 160 9.90 -4.61 9.51
N PHE A 161 8.80 -4.76 8.80
CA PHE A 161 7.49 -4.42 9.34
C PHE A 161 6.99 -5.51 10.29
N VAL A 162 6.44 -5.09 11.40
CA VAL A 162 5.85 -5.95 12.42
C VAL A 162 4.34 -5.98 12.26
N LYS A 163 3.74 -7.17 12.33
CA LYS A 163 2.30 -7.36 12.32
C LYS A 163 1.64 -6.70 13.52
N GLY A 164 0.62 -5.93 13.26
CA GLY A 164 -0.30 -5.37 14.23
C GLY A 164 -1.66 -6.06 14.19
N TYR A 165 -2.70 -5.31 14.48
CA TYR A 165 -4.08 -5.80 14.45
C TYR A 165 -4.54 -6.19 13.05
N ILE A 166 -5.64 -6.96 13.02
CA ILE A 166 -6.35 -7.30 11.79
C ILE A 166 -7.77 -6.75 11.93
N GLU A 167 -8.23 -5.99 10.94
CA GLU A 167 -9.62 -5.56 10.84
C GLU A 167 -10.40 -6.53 9.96
N LYS A 168 -11.61 -6.90 10.39
CA LYS A 168 -12.53 -7.74 9.63
C LYS A 168 -13.69 -6.89 9.13
N HIS A 169 -13.81 -6.73 7.83
CA HIS A 169 -14.90 -5.99 7.20
C HIS A 169 -15.78 -6.95 6.39
N ALA A 170 -17.09 -6.81 6.45
CA ALA A 170 -17.93 -7.46 5.46
C ALA A 170 -17.70 -6.82 4.08
N ARG A 171 -17.67 -7.64 3.04
CA ARG A 171 -17.37 -7.17 1.67
C ARG A 171 -18.29 -6.03 1.20
N ASN A 172 -19.53 -6.04 1.65
CA ASN A 172 -20.53 -5.05 1.26
C ASN A 172 -20.44 -3.72 2.05
N ASP A 173 -19.75 -3.70 3.19
CA ASP A 173 -19.68 -2.53 4.09
C ASP A 173 -18.64 -1.48 3.64
N ILE A 174 -17.84 -1.78 2.61
CA ILE A 174 -16.80 -0.87 2.11
C ILE A 174 -17.40 0.35 1.40
N GLU A 175 -18.65 0.25 0.93
CA GLU A 175 -19.28 1.28 0.11
C GLU A 175 -19.87 2.43 0.93
N ASP A 176 -20.27 2.21 2.18
CA ASP A 176 -20.96 3.21 2.99
C ASP A 176 -20.16 3.78 4.16
N GLY A 177 -18.93 3.30 4.37
CA GLY A 177 -18.08 3.80 5.45
C GLY A 177 -18.64 3.48 6.84
N SER A 178 -19.55 2.53 6.94
CA SER A 178 -20.09 2.07 8.22
C SER A 178 -19.01 1.36 9.02
N SER A 179 -18.48 2.05 9.98
CA SER A 179 -17.39 1.63 10.84
C SER A 179 -17.93 0.88 12.05
N GLY A 180 -17.64 -0.36 12.11
CA GLY A 180 -17.95 -1.24 13.23
C GLY A 180 -17.20 -2.57 13.13
N CYS A 181 -16.01 -2.54 12.52
CA CYS A 181 -15.23 -3.75 12.27
C CYS A 181 -14.72 -4.35 13.57
N PRO A 182 -14.93 -5.64 13.79
CA PRO A 182 -14.19 -6.37 14.80
C PRO A 182 -12.69 -6.27 14.56
N ILE A 183 -11.95 -5.92 15.60
CA ILE A 183 -10.48 -5.97 15.59
C ILE A 183 -10.05 -7.32 16.15
N LEU A 184 -9.26 -8.03 15.37
CA LEU A 184 -8.63 -9.27 15.78
C LEU A 184 -7.20 -8.94 16.25
N ASP A 185 -6.95 -9.07 17.55
CA ASP A 185 -5.60 -8.87 18.11
C ASP A 185 -4.77 -10.14 17.85
N PRO A 186 -3.63 -10.05 17.14
CA PRO A 186 -2.78 -11.22 16.90
C PRO A 186 -2.16 -11.80 18.19
N LYS A 187 -2.23 -11.08 19.31
CA LYS A 187 -1.81 -11.57 20.64
C LYS A 187 -2.88 -12.42 21.31
N VAL A 188 -4.09 -12.41 20.79
CA VAL A 188 -5.22 -13.22 21.25
C VAL A 188 -5.46 -14.33 20.22
N THR A 189 -5.93 -15.49 20.67
CA THR A 189 -6.24 -16.60 19.75
C THR A 189 -7.33 -16.20 18.76
N ILE A 190 -6.97 -16.11 17.49
CA ILE A 190 -7.92 -15.85 16.41
C ILE A 190 -8.76 -17.10 16.21
N PRO A 191 -10.12 -16.99 16.12
CA PRO A 191 -10.99 -18.12 15.86
C PRO A 191 -10.58 -18.93 14.61
N GLU A 192 -10.70 -20.24 14.66
CA GLU A 192 -10.30 -21.13 13.54
C GLU A 192 -10.99 -20.77 12.21
N GLU A 193 -12.26 -20.39 12.28
CA GLU A 193 -13.00 -19.93 11.11
C GLU A 193 -12.34 -18.69 10.49
N ASP A 194 -12.01 -17.69 11.29
CA ASP A 194 -11.33 -16.47 10.81
C ASP A 194 -9.95 -16.81 10.25
N GLN A 195 -9.17 -17.68 10.89
CA GLN A 195 -7.86 -18.12 10.37
C GLN A 195 -7.96 -18.73 8.97
N ARG A 196 -9.03 -19.46 8.69
CA ARG A 196 -9.30 -20.04 7.37
C ARG A 196 -9.71 -18.95 6.37
N LEU A 197 -10.67 -18.10 6.76
CA LEU A 197 -11.23 -17.06 5.89
C LEU A 197 -10.19 -15.99 5.51
N MET A 198 -9.26 -15.67 6.40
CA MET A 198 -8.17 -14.72 6.17
C MET A 198 -7.24 -15.11 5.01
N LYS A 199 -7.17 -16.38 4.66
CA LYS A 199 -6.36 -16.88 3.54
C LYS A 199 -7.12 -16.90 2.21
N MET A 200 -8.41 -16.66 2.25
CA MET A 200 -9.29 -16.67 1.08
C MET A 200 -9.36 -15.25 0.51
N ARG A 201 -9.61 -15.17 -0.80
CA ARG A 201 -9.90 -13.89 -1.43
C ARG A 201 -11.24 -13.33 -0.94
N PRO A 202 -11.42 -12.01 -0.92
CA PRO A 202 -12.67 -11.40 -0.46
C PRO A 202 -13.93 -11.86 -1.22
N ASP A 203 -13.79 -12.15 -2.51
CA ASP A 203 -14.88 -12.68 -3.35
C ASP A 203 -15.29 -14.11 -2.99
N GLU A 204 -14.40 -14.87 -2.36
CA GLU A 204 -14.63 -16.24 -1.91
C GLU A 204 -15.12 -16.32 -0.46
N SER A 205 -14.55 -15.47 0.42
CA SER A 205 -14.86 -15.48 1.86
C SER A 205 -16.07 -14.64 2.24
N GLY A 206 -16.44 -13.63 1.44
CA GLY A 206 -17.43 -12.61 1.79
C GLY A 206 -16.91 -11.55 2.77
N PHE A 207 -15.64 -11.63 3.18
CA PHE A 207 -15.00 -10.72 4.13
C PHE A 207 -13.68 -10.18 3.60
N LEU A 208 -13.29 -8.98 4.06
CA LEU A 208 -11.95 -8.46 3.93
C LEU A 208 -11.28 -8.50 5.29
N TYR A 209 -10.11 -9.07 5.34
CA TYR A 209 -9.25 -9.03 6.51
C TYR A 209 -8.06 -8.13 6.19
N VAL A 210 -8.02 -6.97 6.84
CA VAL A 210 -6.99 -5.94 6.64
C VAL A 210 -5.95 -6.08 7.73
N GLN A 211 -4.75 -6.53 7.37
CA GLN A 211 -3.61 -6.63 8.28
C GLN A 211 -2.91 -5.28 8.36
N HIS A 212 -2.75 -4.80 9.58
CA HIS A 212 -1.95 -3.63 9.90
C HIS A 212 -0.50 -4.04 10.13
N TYR A 213 0.42 -3.22 9.64
CA TYR A 213 1.85 -3.37 9.84
C TYR A 213 2.46 -2.04 10.26
N SER A 214 3.49 -2.08 11.10
CA SER A 214 4.27 -0.91 11.46
C SER A 214 5.75 -1.19 11.44
N ARG A 215 6.56 -0.18 11.12
CA ARG A 215 8.02 -0.25 11.15
C ARG A 215 8.59 1.05 11.70
N LYS A 216 9.46 0.97 12.69
CA LYS A 216 10.26 2.11 13.15
C LYS A 216 11.30 2.49 12.10
N LEU A 217 11.55 3.78 11.96
CA LEU A 217 12.49 4.36 10.99
C LEU A 217 13.89 4.52 11.56
#